data_689079f155f1c89219aa239ea2976717
#
_entry.id   689079f155f1c89219aa239ea2976717
#
_cell.length_a   1.000
_cell.length_b   1.000
_cell.length_c   1.000
_cell.angle_alpha   90.00
_cell.angle_beta   90.00
_cell.angle_gamma   90.00
#
_symmetry.space_group_name_H-M   'P 1'
#
loop_
_entity.id
_entity.type
_entity.pdbx_description
1 polymer ?
#
loop_
_entity_poly.entity_id
_entity_poly.type
_entity_poly.pdbx_seq_one_letter_code
_entity_poly.pdbx_strand_id
1 'polypeptide(L)'
;MKDLKRFLSYMGKYRFAYWLILITTLIMESSLQILYSYVTKKTLNSIEFQNMQLFRTAVVVCVVIVILKCLFPYLRYFQIRLVRKMVYELKLKLYEKLLNMNMYFFNDTHSADAIKILNWDANSLKDSWFSHIYWVLGKIVIVVSSIITMYFYNPMLTCISLIISALTAFVSIKINQSIKKYAKKVQKKSTKLSMLLSDIISGFVTLKMNSGTKVVLNYFYEENEASSQSEKDRVKMEALFEIVAFLLGIIGSFGTIIVGVWLVSEGRVDYGTLMAVVTLQMGVSNAMKRLGSSIAALTTSLVRAGHVFDFMESEMEEEITWFTAENGLERKNINVQNGRDKAIDISNLHFSYNENDESRDKSKMRAQLNSKKMQISVGEKVMITGESGCGKSTLLKLIQGFYPVENGKIKILGKDINEYSLAELRNVITYVPQDSYLFEGTIAENIAFGWNEETAPVMDVIVSAAKKAHADEFIKDLPEGYNTKVAAGGTNLSGGQRQRISIARALMKEAPIVLMDEPSSALDTYSENAVLEAMSVFMKKKTVIMVSHRMTGAEKFNRVVRMD
;
A
#
# COMPACT_ATOMS: atom_id res chain seq x y z
N MET A 1 -19.32 3.73 -10.94
CA MET A 1 -18.81 4.20 -12.27
C MET A 1 -17.58 5.10 -12.16
N LYS A 2 -17.47 5.98 -11.14
CA LYS A 2 -16.32 6.87 -10.91
C LYS A 2 -15.03 6.06 -10.73
N ASP A 3 -15.05 5.02 -9.88
CA ASP A 3 -13.88 4.19 -9.59
C ASP A 3 -13.41 3.36 -10.80
N LEU A 4 -14.34 2.89 -11.64
CA LEU A 4 -13.97 2.17 -12.85
C LEU A 4 -13.26 3.09 -13.87
N LYS A 5 -13.68 4.36 -13.98
CA LYS A 5 -13.02 5.34 -14.85
C LYS A 5 -11.62 5.68 -14.32
N ARG A 6 -11.46 5.90 -13.01
CA ARG A 6 -10.16 6.07 -12.35
C ARG A 6 -9.27 4.84 -12.58
N PHE A 7 -9.79 3.65 -12.33
CA PHE A 7 -9.11 2.38 -12.53
C PHE A 7 -8.54 2.21 -13.95
N LEU A 8 -9.28 2.65 -14.96
CA LEU A 8 -8.83 2.63 -16.35
C LEU A 8 -7.83 3.74 -16.67
N SER A 9 -7.89 4.90 -16.01
CA SER A 9 -6.96 6.01 -16.24
C SER A 9 -5.53 5.67 -15.78
N TYR A 10 -5.38 4.89 -14.70
CA TYR A 10 -4.07 4.46 -14.20
C TYR A 10 -3.34 3.44 -15.08
N MET A 11 -3.96 2.92 -16.14
CA MET A 11 -3.27 2.12 -17.16
C MET A 11 -2.28 2.95 -18.01
N GLY A 12 -2.43 4.26 -18.03
CA GLY A 12 -1.52 5.20 -18.72
C GLY A 12 -1.28 4.86 -20.18
N LYS A 13 -0.02 4.93 -20.62
CA LYS A 13 0.43 4.66 -22.00
C LYS A 13 0.21 3.21 -22.46
N TYR A 14 -0.01 2.28 -21.53
CA TYR A 14 -0.19 0.86 -21.84
C TYR A 14 -1.63 0.48 -22.17
N ARG A 15 -2.58 1.40 -22.05
CA ARG A 15 -4.02 1.16 -22.20
C ARG A 15 -4.37 0.48 -23.53
N PHE A 16 -3.85 0.97 -24.66
CA PHE A 16 -4.13 0.40 -25.96
C PHE A 16 -3.60 -1.03 -26.11
N ALA A 17 -2.34 -1.25 -25.76
CA ALA A 17 -1.71 -2.58 -25.84
C ALA A 17 -2.43 -3.59 -24.91
N TYR A 18 -2.85 -3.16 -23.72
CA TYR A 18 -3.59 -3.99 -22.80
C TYR A 18 -4.93 -4.47 -23.40
N TRP A 19 -5.74 -3.53 -23.94
CA TRP A 19 -7.02 -3.88 -24.52
C TRP A 19 -6.88 -4.74 -25.78
N LEU A 20 -5.87 -4.49 -26.61
CA LEU A 20 -5.60 -5.31 -27.79
C LEU A 20 -5.29 -6.75 -27.39
N ILE A 21 -4.38 -6.97 -26.44
CA ILE A 21 -4.03 -8.32 -25.97
C ILE A 21 -5.24 -8.97 -25.27
N LEU A 22 -5.99 -8.23 -24.48
CA LEU A 22 -7.17 -8.76 -23.79
C LEU A 22 -8.23 -9.21 -24.79
N ILE A 23 -8.58 -8.37 -25.76
CA ILE A 23 -9.58 -8.69 -26.79
C ILE A 23 -9.14 -9.92 -27.62
N THR A 24 -7.89 -9.97 -28.05
CA THR A 24 -7.36 -11.13 -28.79
C THR A 24 -7.41 -12.42 -27.98
N THR A 25 -7.10 -12.37 -26.67
CA THR A 25 -7.22 -13.55 -25.80
C THR A 25 -8.67 -13.98 -25.59
N LEU A 26 -9.62 -13.03 -25.46
CA LEU A 26 -11.04 -13.31 -25.32
C LEU A 26 -11.65 -13.93 -26.58
N ILE A 27 -11.31 -13.38 -27.75
CA ILE A 27 -11.75 -13.94 -29.05
C ILE A 27 -11.21 -15.35 -29.22
N MET A 28 -9.94 -15.56 -28.89
CA MET A 28 -9.32 -16.87 -29.01
C MET A 28 -9.96 -17.91 -28.09
N GLU A 29 -10.25 -17.57 -26.82
CA GLU A 29 -10.93 -18.48 -25.87
C GLU A 29 -12.34 -18.84 -26.35
N SER A 30 -13.12 -17.86 -26.81
CA SER A 30 -14.47 -18.10 -27.33
C SER A 30 -14.46 -18.91 -28.62
N SER A 31 -13.50 -18.64 -29.52
CA SER A 31 -13.32 -19.42 -30.77
C SER A 31 -12.99 -20.88 -30.48
N LEU A 32 -12.16 -21.16 -29.48
CA LEU A 32 -11.87 -22.54 -29.05
C LEU A 32 -13.13 -23.30 -28.64
N GLN A 33 -14.04 -22.66 -27.91
CA GLN A 33 -15.32 -23.24 -27.49
C GLN A 33 -16.21 -23.58 -28.70
N ILE A 34 -16.29 -22.67 -29.66
CA ILE A 34 -17.07 -22.85 -30.90
C ILE A 34 -16.47 -23.97 -31.75
N LEU A 35 -15.16 -23.94 -31.95
CA LEU A 35 -14.45 -24.97 -32.74
C LEU A 35 -14.62 -26.36 -32.10
N TYR A 36 -14.64 -26.45 -30.77
CA TYR A 36 -14.88 -27.70 -30.06
C TYR A 36 -16.27 -28.26 -30.38
N SER A 37 -17.29 -27.40 -30.34
CA SER A 37 -18.65 -27.82 -30.73
C SER A 37 -18.76 -28.21 -32.20
N TYR A 38 -18.04 -27.50 -33.10
CA TYR A 38 -18.02 -27.80 -34.50
C TYR A 38 -17.36 -29.17 -34.80
N VAL A 39 -16.24 -29.48 -34.12
CA VAL A 39 -15.60 -30.81 -34.22
C VAL A 39 -16.56 -31.90 -33.78
N THR A 40 -17.24 -31.72 -32.64
CA THR A 40 -18.25 -32.67 -32.13
C THR A 40 -19.34 -32.90 -33.17
N LYS A 41 -19.89 -31.83 -33.77
CA LYS A 41 -20.88 -31.92 -34.85
C LYS A 41 -20.37 -32.74 -36.05
N LYS A 42 -19.18 -32.37 -36.57
CA LYS A 42 -18.64 -33.02 -37.78
C LYS A 42 -18.25 -34.49 -37.54
N THR A 43 -17.72 -34.80 -36.37
CA THR A 43 -17.36 -36.19 -36.04
C THR A 43 -18.58 -37.09 -35.96
N LEU A 44 -19.65 -36.66 -35.29
CA LEU A 44 -20.88 -37.45 -35.15
C LEU A 44 -21.61 -37.58 -36.52
N ASN A 45 -21.72 -36.49 -37.25
CA ASN A 45 -22.33 -36.53 -38.58
C ASN A 45 -21.51 -37.37 -39.56
N SER A 46 -20.18 -37.51 -39.40
CA SER A 46 -19.39 -38.40 -40.22
C SER A 46 -19.72 -39.86 -40.04
N ILE A 47 -20.13 -40.23 -38.82
CA ILE A 47 -20.59 -41.59 -38.48
C ILE A 47 -22.02 -41.81 -39.00
N GLU A 48 -22.92 -40.85 -38.73
CA GLU A 48 -24.33 -40.90 -39.10
C GLU A 48 -24.49 -41.01 -40.64
N PHE A 49 -23.77 -40.21 -41.41
CA PHE A 49 -23.86 -40.16 -42.87
C PHE A 49 -22.78 -40.99 -43.57
N GLN A 50 -21.97 -41.74 -42.83
CA GLN A 50 -20.84 -42.54 -43.35
C GLN A 50 -19.93 -41.75 -44.31
N ASN A 51 -19.73 -40.44 -44.01
CA ASN A 51 -19.01 -39.53 -44.88
C ASN A 51 -17.59 -39.22 -44.35
N MET A 52 -16.58 -39.82 -44.98
CA MET A 52 -15.18 -39.66 -44.62
C MET A 52 -14.65 -38.23 -44.81
N GLN A 53 -15.28 -37.42 -45.67
CA GLN A 53 -14.85 -36.01 -45.82
C GLN A 53 -15.17 -35.18 -44.59
N LEU A 54 -16.32 -35.43 -43.91
CA LEU A 54 -16.69 -34.80 -42.67
C LEU A 54 -15.69 -35.15 -41.56
N PHE A 55 -15.25 -36.39 -41.50
CA PHE A 55 -14.22 -36.83 -40.57
C PHE A 55 -12.89 -36.12 -40.79
N ARG A 56 -12.40 -36.05 -42.06
CA ARG A 56 -11.18 -35.31 -42.37
C ARG A 56 -11.25 -33.85 -41.97
N THR A 57 -12.37 -33.16 -42.16
CA THR A 57 -12.57 -31.78 -41.74
C THR A 57 -12.50 -31.65 -40.21
N ALA A 58 -13.10 -32.58 -39.45
CA ALA A 58 -13.01 -32.60 -38.00
C ALA A 58 -11.56 -32.75 -37.53
N VAL A 59 -10.77 -33.64 -38.15
CA VAL A 59 -9.34 -33.82 -37.80
C VAL A 59 -8.53 -32.55 -38.08
N VAL A 60 -8.73 -31.89 -39.21
CA VAL A 60 -8.04 -30.63 -39.53
C VAL A 60 -8.36 -29.55 -38.48
N VAL A 61 -9.65 -29.41 -38.08
CA VAL A 61 -10.04 -28.45 -37.05
C VAL A 61 -9.48 -28.83 -35.70
N CYS A 62 -9.35 -30.12 -35.36
CA CYS A 62 -8.64 -30.54 -34.12
C CYS A 62 -7.19 -30.06 -34.11
N VAL A 63 -6.47 -30.16 -35.22
CA VAL A 63 -5.10 -29.65 -35.32
C VAL A 63 -5.06 -28.14 -35.11
N VAL A 64 -6.00 -27.39 -35.68
CA VAL A 64 -6.12 -25.93 -35.44
C VAL A 64 -6.38 -25.64 -33.98
N ILE A 65 -7.26 -26.38 -33.31
CA ILE A 65 -7.51 -26.22 -31.85
C ILE A 65 -6.22 -26.41 -31.04
N VAL A 66 -5.44 -27.44 -31.35
CA VAL A 66 -4.16 -27.71 -30.69
C VAL A 66 -3.19 -26.53 -30.87
N ILE A 67 -3.04 -26.03 -32.09
CA ILE A 67 -2.18 -24.88 -32.39
C ILE A 67 -2.63 -23.66 -31.61
N LEU A 68 -3.93 -23.34 -31.61
CA LEU A 68 -4.48 -22.22 -30.86
C LEU A 68 -4.26 -22.38 -29.33
N LYS A 69 -4.46 -23.58 -28.79
CA LYS A 69 -4.18 -23.88 -27.39
C LYS A 69 -2.70 -23.70 -27.03
N CYS A 70 -1.79 -24.07 -27.91
CA CYS A 70 -0.35 -23.83 -27.72
C CYS A 70 0.00 -22.33 -27.77
N LEU A 71 -0.69 -21.55 -28.59
CA LEU A 71 -0.46 -20.11 -28.73
C LEU A 71 -1.04 -19.30 -27.56
N PHE A 72 -2.10 -19.78 -26.93
CA PHE A 72 -2.80 -19.09 -25.83
C PHE A 72 -1.89 -18.71 -24.64
N PRO A 73 -1.02 -19.58 -24.10
CA PRO A 73 -0.10 -19.23 -23.02
C PRO A 73 0.86 -18.08 -23.37
N TYR A 74 1.27 -17.96 -24.64
CA TYR A 74 2.13 -16.86 -25.09
C TYR A 74 1.42 -15.51 -25.01
N LEU A 75 0.16 -15.43 -25.45
CA LEU A 75 -0.63 -14.21 -25.31
C LEU A 75 -0.83 -13.84 -23.83
N ARG A 76 -1.11 -14.83 -22.97
CA ARG A 76 -1.22 -14.64 -21.52
C ARG A 76 0.11 -14.21 -20.90
N TYR A 77 1.24 -14.73 -21.37
CA TYR A 77 2.56 -14.28 -20.93
C TYR A 77 2.80 -12.81 -21.27
N PHE A 78 2.48 -12.37 -22.49
CA PHE A 78 2.60 -10.95 -22.83
C PHE A 78 1.67 -10.07 -22.02
N GLN A 79 0.46 -10.52 -21.75
CA GLN A 79 -0.48 -9.79 -20.90
C GLN A 79 0.06 -9.61 -19.48
N ILE A 80 0.57 -10.67 -18.84
CA ILE A 80 1.10 -10.57 -17.48
C ILE A 80 2.36 -9.70 -17.42
N ARG A 81 3.22 -9.78 -18.43
CA ARG A 81 4.41 -8.93 -18.55
C ARG A 81 4.01 -7.45 -18.62
N LEU A 82 3.01 -7.11 -19.42
CA LEU A 82 2.49 -5.75 -19.54
C LEU A 82 1.90 -5.26 -18.20
N VAL A 83 1.04 -6.07 -17.58
CA VAL A 83 0.42 -5.73 -16.30
C VAL A 83 1.45 -5.55 -15.19
N ARG A 84 2.47 -6.39 -15.13
CA ARG A 84 3.57 -6.24 -14.16
C ARG A 84 4.32 -4.91 -14.35
N LYS A 85 4.55 -4.50 -15.60
CA LYS A 85 5.20 -3.21 -15.89
C LYS A 85 4.32 -2.03 -15.46
N MET A 86 3.00 -2.10 -15.71
CA MET A 86 2.05 -1.09 -15.24
C MET A 86 2.06 -0.95 -13.71
N VAL A 87 2.03 -2.07 -12.99
CA VAL A 87 2.05 -2.07 -11.53
C VAL A 87 3.40 -1.60 -10.97
N TYR A 88 4.49 -1.92 -11.63
CA TYR A 88 5.82 -1.41 -11.26
C TYR A 88 5.87 0.12 -11.35
N GLU A 89 5.44 0.70 -12.48
CA GLU A 89 5.39 2.17 -12.63
C GLU A 89 4.43 2.82 -11.61
N LEU A 90 3.30 2.17 -11.31
CA LEU A 90 2.38 2.62 -10.26
C LEU A 90 3.04 2.61 -8.88
N LYS A 91 3.74 1.53 -8.52
CA LYS A 91 4.44 1.43 -7.23
C LYS A 91 5.52 2.48 -7.08
N LEU A 92 6.26 2.80 -8.13
CA LEU A 92 7.24 3.90 -8.09
C LEU A 92 6.57 5.22 -7.76
N LYS A 93 5.45 5.55 -8.44
CA LYS A 93 4.68 6.77 -8.15
C LYS A 93 4.10 6.78 -6.73
N LEU A 94 3.61 5.64 -6.25
CA LEU A 94 3.13 5.51 -4.87
C LEU A 94 4.25 5.74 -3.85
N TYR A 95 5.45 5.25 -4.14
CA TYR A 95 6.61 5.42 -3.27
C TYR A 95 7.07 6.89 -3.25
N GLU A 96 7.16 7.51 -4.43
CA GLU A 96 7.45 8.94 -4.57
C GLU A 96 6.41 9.79 -3.83
N LYS A 97 5.13 9.46 -4.00
CA LYS A 97 4.03 10.11 -3.27
C LYS A 97 4.19 9.96 -1.75
N LEU A 98 4.52 8.75 -1.25
CA LEU A 98 4.71 8.51 0.17
C LEU A 98 5.82 9.38 0.77
N LEU A 99 6.94 9.52 0.05
CA LEU A 99 8.06 10.35 0.50
C LEU A 99 7.71 11.84 0.59
N ASN A 100 6.71 12.28 -0.19
CA ASN A 100 6.24 13.66 -0.24
C ASN A 100 4.90 13.88 0.51
N MET A 101 4.49 12.93 1.35
CA MET A 101 3.28 13.09 2.17
C MET A 101 3.51 14.05 3.33
N ASN A 102 2.48 14.84 3.64
CA ASN A 102 2.49 15.73 4.79
C ASN A 102 2.53 14.97 6.13
N MET A 103 2.94 15.66 7.19
CA MET A 103 3.11 15.04 8.51
C MET A 103 1.78 14.63 9.17
N TYR A 104 0.65 15.21 8.76
CA TYR A 104 -0.69 14.79 9.22
C TYR A 104 -0.96 13.34 8.86
N PHE A 105 -0.59 12.94 7.64
CA PHE A 105 -0.74 11.54 7.21
C PHE A 105 -0.02 10.56 8.16
N PHE A 106 1.21 10.87 8.54
CA PHE A 106 2.00 9.98 9.41
C PHE A 106 1.54 9.99 10.88
N ASN A 107 0.86 11.03 11.33
CA ASN A 107 0.27 11.06 12.68
C ASN A 107 -1.01 10.24 12.77
N ASP A 108 -1.83 10.25 11.72
CA ASP A 108 -3.14 9.61 11.70
C ASP A 108 -3.09 8.18 11.15
N THR A 109 -2.07 7.86 10.37
CA THR A 109 -1.93 6.56 9.70
C THR A 109 -0.79 5.76 10.31
N HIS A 110 -1.10 4.54 10.76
CA HIS A 110 -0.05 3.62 11.19
C HIS A 110 0.84 3.23 10.00
N SER A 111 2.13 3.06 10.23
CA SER A 111 3.08 2.59 9.20
C SER A 111 2.63 1.30 8.49
N ALA A 112 1.91 0.43 9.20
CA ALA A 112 1.31 -0.77 8.66
C ALA A 112 0.27 -0.48 7.56
N ASP A 113 -0.50 0.61 7.67
CA ASP A 113 -1.51 0.99 6.67
C ASP A 113 -0.86 1.52 5.38
N ALA A 114 0.22 2.30 5.50
CA ALA A 114 1.02 2.73 4.35
C ALA A 114 1.64 1.52 3.61
N ILE A 115 2.22 0.56 4.35
CA ILE A 115 2.75 -0.69 3.79
C ILE A 115 1.65 -1.51 3.10
N LYS A 116 0.44 -1.55 3.67
CA LYS A 116 -0.71 -2.22 3.10
C LYS A 116 -1.10 -1.62 1.75
N ILE A 117 -1.20 -0.30 1.64
CA ILE A 117 -1.50 0.41 0.38
C ILE A 117 -0.45 0.08 -0.68
N LEU A 118 0.84 0.22 -0.34
CA LEU A 118 1.95 0.01 -1.27
C LEU A 118 2.08 -1.44 -1.78
N ASN A 119 1.81 -2.43 -0.93
CA ASN A 119 2.02 -3.82 -1.27
C ASN A 119 0.73 -4.58 -1.57
N TRP A 120 -0.24 -4.57 -0.67
CA TRP A 120 -1.42 -5.42 -0.79
C TRP A 120 -2.46 -4.83 -1.75
N ASP A 121 -2.79 -3.54 -1.59
CA ASP A 121 -3.81 -2.91 -2.40
C ASP A 121 -3.30 -2.65 -3.83
N ALA A 122 -2.02 -2.27 -4.00
CA ALA A 122 -1.38 -2.17 -5.31
C ALA A 122 -1.29 -3.52 -6.04
N ASN A 123 -1.02 -4.64 -5.33
CA ASN A 123 -1.06 -5.98 -5.93
C ASN A 123 -2.48 -6.43 -6.28
N SER A 124 -3.51 -5.99 -5.52
CA SER A 124 -4.91 -6.24 -5.86
C SER A 124 -5.29 -5.61 -7.22
N LEU A 125 -4.73 -4.45 -7.57
CA LEU A 125 -4.84 -3.86 -8.92
C LEU A 125 -4.25 -4.78 -10.00
N LYS A 126 -3.08 -5.38 -9.75
CA LYS A 126 -2.48 -6.36 -10.66
C LYS A 126 -3.44 -7.52 -10.96
N ASP A 127 -4.02 -8.08 -9.90
CA ASP A 127 -4.93 -9.22 -10.03
C ASP A 127 -6.22 -8.83 -10.76
N SER A 128 -6.68 -7.59 -10.58
CA SER A 128 -7.83 -7.03 -11.31
C SER A 128 -7.54 -6.91 -12.80
N TRP A 129 -6.42 -6.30 -13.18
CA TRP A 129 -6.04 -6.10 -14.58
C TRP A 129 -5.69 -7.41 -15.27
N PHE A 130 -5.05 -8.36 -14.58
CA PHE A 130 -4.64 -9.62 -15.20
C PHE A 130 -5.77 -10.66 -15.22
N SER A 131 -6.52 -10.82 -14.12
CA SER A 131 -7.43 -11.94 -13.93
C SER A 131 -8.90 -11.55 -13.89
N HIS A 132 -9.30 -10.61 -13.03
CA HIS A 132 -10.70 -10.38 -12.75
C HIS A 132 -11.46 -9.79 -13.95
N ILE A 133 -10.87 -8.80 -14.65
CA ILE A 133 -11.46 -8.24 -15.87
C ILE A 133 -11.56 -9.31 -16.95
N TYR A 134 -10.48 -10.07 -17.15
CA TYR A 134 -10.47 -11.15 -18.12
C TYR A 134 -11.56 -12.19 -17.84
N TRP A 135 -11.73 -12.61 -16.59
CA TRP A 135 -12.73 -13.62 -16.25
C TRP A 135 -14.17 -13.11 -16.39
N VAL A 136 -14.43 -11.86 -16.02
CA VAL A 136 -15.79 -11.28 -16.18
C VAL A 136 -16.12 -11.14 -17.68
N LEU A 137 -15.24 -10.49 -18.45
CA LEU A 137 -15.46 -10.30 -19.88
C LEU A 137 -15.45 -11.63 -20.65
N GLY A 138 -14.54 -12.55 -20.31
CA GLY A 138 -14.45 -13.87 -20.92
C GLY A 138 -15.75 -14.68 -20.76
N LYS A 139 -16.34 -14.67 -19.56
CA LYS A 139 -17.63 -15.35 -19.34
C LYS A 139 -18.76 -14.72 -20.16
N ILE A 140 -18.78 -13.40 -20.27
CA ILE A 140 -19.78 -12.69 -21.10
C ILE A 140 -19.59 -13.05 -22.58
N VAL A 141 -18.35 -13.00 -23.09
CA VAL A 141 -18.05 -13.31 -24.50
C VAL A 141 -18.38 -14.76 -24.83
N ILE A 142 -18.04 -15.72 -23.94
CA ILE A 142 -18.37 -17.14 -24.12
C ILE A 142 -19.90 -17.33 -24.18
N VAL A 143 -20.65 -16.72 -23.29
CA VAL A 143 -22.13 -16.83 -23.29
C VAL A 143 -22.70 -16.29 -24.58
N VAL A 144 -22.34 -15.06 -24.97
CA VAL A 144 -22.88 -14.42 -26.19
C VAL A 144 -22.51 -15.20 -27.45
N SER A 145 -21.24 -15.56 -27.61
CA SER A 145 -20.77 -16.29 -28.79
C SER A 145 -21.39 -17.70 -28.89
N SER A 146 -21.56 -18.39 -27.75
CA SER A 146 -22.20 -19.71 -27.72
C SER A 146 -23.68 -19.61 -28.09
N ILE A 147 -24.42 -18.62 -27.58
CA ILE A 147 -25.84 -18.41 -27.92
C ILE A 147 -25.99 -18.14 -29.42
N ILE A 148 -25.17 -17.26 -29.98
CA ILE A 148 -25.19 -16.96 -31.42
C ILE A 148 -24.93 -18.23 -32.25
N THR A 149 -23.92 -19.02 -31.87
CA THR A 149 -23.58 -20.25 -32.57
C THR A 149 -24.69 -21.30 -32.46
N MET A 150 -25.28 -21.47 -31.30
CA MET A 150 -26.42 -22.38 -31.07
C MET A 150 -27.62 -21.98 -31.93
N TYR A 151 -27.91 -20.68 -32.01
CA TYR A 151 -29.01 -20.17 -32.84
C TYR A 151 -28.83 -20.54 -34.32
N PHE A 152 -27.61 -20.42 -34.87
CA PHE A 152 -27.29 -20.84 -36.21
C PHE A 152 -27.34 -22.36 -36.42
N TYR A 153 -27.14 -23.16 -35.37
CA TYR A 153 -27.30 -24.62 -35.46
C TYR A 153 -28.76 -25.04 -35.46
N ASN A 154 -29.55 -24.61 -34.51
CA ASN A 154 -30.98 -24.84 -34.46
C ASN A 154 -31.67 -23.88 -33.47
N PRO A 155 -32.58 -22.98 -33.89
CA PRO A 155 -33.26 -22.02 -33.03
C PRO A 155 -34.09 -22.65 -31.91
N MET A 156 -34.76 -23.78 -32.20
CA MET A 156 -35.63 -24.45 -31.23
C MET A 156 -34.83 -25.06 -30.07
N LEU A 157 -33.76 -25.76 -30.36
CA LEU A 157 -32.83 -26.28 -29.35
C LEU A 157 -32.17 -25.15 -28.54
N THR A 158 -31.89 -24.03 -29.19
CA THR A 158 -31.33 -22.85 -28.51
C THR A 158 -32.30 -22.28 -27.49
N CYS A 159 -33.57 -22.12 -27.82
CA CYS A 159 -34.59 -21.63 -26.88
C CYS A 159 -34.69 -22.54 -25.64
N ILE A 160 -34.72 -23.86 -25.85
CA ILE A 160 -34.79 -24.83 -24.76
C ILE A 160 -33.54 -24.73 -23.87
N SER A 161 -32.37 -24.72 -24.47
CA SER A 161 -31.09 -24.58 -23.75
C SER A 161 -31.00 -23.29 -22.96
N LEU A 162 -31.54 -22.17 -23.48
CA LEU A 162 -31.58 -20.88 -22.80
C LEU A 162 -32.51 -20.90 -21.57
N ILE A 163 -33.68 -21.51 -21.68
CA ILE A 163 -34.61 -21.66 -20.55
C ILE A 163 -33.92 -22.41 -19.41
N ILE A 164 -33.27 -23.53 -19.72
CA ILE A 164 -32.55 -24.34 -18.75
C ILE A 164 -31.38 -23.56 -18.13
N SER A 165 -30.61 -22.86 -18.97
CA SER A 165 -29.48 -22.06 -18.51
C SER A 165 -29.92 -20.87 -17.63
N ALA A 166 -31.08 -20.25 -17.95
CA ALA A 166 -31.66 -19.19 -17.14
C ALA A 166 -32.11 -19.71 -15.75
N LEU A 167 -32.70 -20.92 -15.70
CA LEU A 167 -33.08 -21.57 -14.45
C LEU A 167 -31.85 -21.84 -13.56
N THR A 168 -30.77 -22.39 -14.15
CA THR A 168 -29.52 -22.63 -13.43
C THR A 168 -28.89 -21.34 -12.92
N ALA A 169 -28.92 -20.27 -13.73
CA ALA A 169 -28.44 -18.95 -13.32
C ALA A 169 -29.25 -18.37 -12.16
N PHE A 170 -30.57 -18.45 -12.21
CA PHE A 170 -31.44 -17.96 -11.16
C PHE A 170 -31.19 -18.65 -9.81
N VAL A 171 -31.10 -19.96 -9.80
CA VAL A 171 -30.77 -20.75 -8.60
C VAL A 171 -29.38 -20.38 -8.09
N SER A 172 -28.39 -20.26 -8.98
CA SER A 172 -27.02 -19.88 -8.63
C SER A 172 -26.95 -18.49 -7.97
N ILE A 173 -27.71 -17.51 -8.46
CA ILE A 173 -27.76 -16.15 -7.87
C ILE A 173 -28.33 -16.20 -6.44
N LYS A 174 -29.41 -16.94 -6.20
CA LYS A 174 -30.01 -17.06 -4.86
C LYS A 174 -29.06 -17.71 -3.84
N ILE A 175 -28.42 -18.81 -4.22
CA ILE A 175 -27.50 -19.52 -3.33
C ILE A 175 -26.24 -18.67 -3.07
N ASN A 176 -25.69 -17.98 -4.08
CA ASN A 176 -24.54 -17.09 -3.92
C ASN A 176 -24.79 -15.93 -2.94
N GLN A 177 -26.03 -15.43 -2.83
CA GLN A 177 -26.38 -14.42 -1.82
C GLN A 177 -26.21 -14.97 -0.39
N SER A 178 -26.59 -16.23 -0.16
CA SER A 178 -26.38 -16.91 1.13
C SER A 178 -24.88 -17.10 1.42
N ILE A 179 -24.10 -17.57 0.44
CA ILE A 179 -22.65 -17.73 0.58
C ILE A 179 -21.98 -16.40 0.96
N LYS A 180 -22.36 -15.28 0.33
CA LYS A 180 -21.86 -13.94 0.69
C LYS A 180 -22.13 -13.56 2.14
N LYS A 181 -23.31 -13.93 2.68
CA LYS A 181 -23.66 -13.69 4.09
C LYS A 181 -22.74 -14.46 5.04
N TYR A 182 -22.49 -15.74 4.75
CA TYR A 182 -21.55 -16.56 5.53
C TYR A 182 -20.11 -16.05 5.39
N ALA A 183 -19.68 -15.68 4.20
CA ALA A 183 -18.34 -15.10 3.97
C ALA A 183 -18.10 -13.83 4.79
N LYS A 184 -19.11 -12.93 4.90
CA LYS A 184 -19.01 -11.75 5.79
C LYS A 184 -18.90 -12.12 7.27
N LYS A 185 -19.60 -13.18 7.71
CA LYS A 185 -19.51 -13.67 9.09
C LYS A 185 -18.12 -14.21 9.39
N VAL A 186 -17.55 -15.01 8.48
CA VAL A 186 -16.18 -15.52 8.56
C VAL A 186 -15.18 -14.37 8.63
N GLN A 187 -15.29 -13.39 7.72
CA GLN A 187 -14.40 -12.23 7.70
C GLN A 187 -14.41 -11.48 9.04
N LYS A 188 -15.60 -11.24 9.61
CA LYS A 188 -15.73 -10.56 10.92
C LYS A 188 -15.07 -11.34 12.04
N LYS A 189 -15.23 -12.68 12.08
CA LYS A 189 -14.62 -13.55 13.10
C LYS A 189 -13.10 -13.64 12.91
N SER A 190 -12.62 -13.79 11.69
CA SER A 190 -11.19 -13.79 11.37
C SER A 190 -10.51 -12.48 11.74
N THR A 191 -11.14 -11.32 11.49
CA THR A 191 -10.62 -10.01 11.92
C THR A 191 -10.50 -9.93 13.43
N LYS A 192 -11.53 -10.39 14.18
CA LYS A 192 -11.49 -10.40 15.66
C LYS A 192 -10.35 -11.28 16.18
N LEU A 193 -10.16 -12.46 15.58
CA LEU A 193 -9.06 -13.36 15.92
C LEU A 193 -7.68 -12.75 15.66
N SER A 194 -7.53 -12.03 14.52
CA SER A 194 -6.30 -11.33 14.18
C SER A 194 -5.99 -10.20 15.16
N MET A 195 -7.01 -9.43 15.59
CA MET A 195 -6.84 -8.40 16.63
C MET A 195 -6.38 -9.00 17.95
N LEU A 196 -7.02 -10.10 18.38
CA LEU A 196 -6.63 -10.82 19.59
C LEU A 196 -5.18 -11.33 19.53
N LEU A 197 -4.76 -11.89 18.41
CA LEU A 197 -3.36 -12.31 18.21
C LEU A 197 -2.39 -11.13 18.30
N SER A 198 -2.75 -9.99 17.71
CA SER A 198 -1.94 -8.78 17.80
C SER A 198 -1.79 -8.30 19.25
N ASP A 199 -2.87 -8.30 20.02
CA ASP A 199 -2.86 -7.92 21.44
C ASP A 199 -2.01 -8.89 22.28
N ILE A 200 -2.12 -10.20 22.03
CA ILE A 200 -1.31 -11.23 22.70
C ILE A 200 0.19 -11.02 22.43
N ILE A 201 0.55 -10.75 21.17
CA ILE A 201 1.96 -10.53 20.79
C ILE A 201 2.48 -9.23 21.43
N SER A 202 1.71 -8.15 21.37
CA SER A 202 2.08 -6.87 21.96
C SER A 202 2.22 -6.94 23.49
N GLY A 203 1.33 -7.70 24.16
CA GLY A 203 1.33 -7.90 25.61
C GLY A 203 2.12 -9.14 26.10
N PHE A 204 2.93 -9.78 25.22
CA PHE A 204 3.53 -11.10 25.52
C PHE A 204 4.35 -11.12 26.82
N VAL A 205 5.18 -10.10 27.05
CA VAL A 205 6.00 -9.98 28.27
C VAL A 205 5.11 -9.91 29.50
N THR A 206 4.06 -9.08 29.47
CA THR A 206 3.09 -8.92 30.57
C THR A 206 2.37 -10.25 30.87
N LEU A 207 1.98 -10.99 29.82
CA LEU A 207 1.36 -12.30 29.96
C LEU A 207 2.30 -13.31 30.65
N LYS A 208 3.57 -13.34 30.26
CA LYS A 208 4.57 -14.23 30.86
C LYS A 208 4.81 -13.91 32.33
N MET A 209 4.97 -12.62 32.65
CA MET A 209 5.25 -12.17 34.04
C MET A 209 4.08 -12.42 34.99
N ASN A 210 2.84 -12.35 34.52
CA ASN A 210 1.64 -12.49 35.36
C ASN A 210 0.99 -13.90 35.26
N SER A 211 1.66 -14.89 34.68
CA SER A 211 1.14 -16.26 34.51
C SER A 211 -0.24 -16.33 33.82
N GLY A 212 -0.60 -15.31 33.04
CA GLY A 212 -1.89 -15.15 32.36
C GLY A 212 -2.09 -16.05 31.14
N THR A 213 -1.09 -16.86 30.80
CA THR A 213 -1.06 -17.66 29.57
C THR A 213 -2.28 -18.60 29.43
N LYS A 214 -2.72 -19.25 30.52
CA LYS A 214 -3.88 -20.16 30.47
C LYS A 214 -5.19 -19.43 30.15
N VAL A 215 -5.40 -18.27 30.72
CA VAL A 215 -6.62 -17.47 30.52
C VAL A 215 -6.71 -17.00 29.06
N VAL A 216 -5.61 -16.46 28.56
CA VAL A 216 -5.55 -15.96 27.17
C VAL A 216 -5.65 -17.10 26.16
N LEU A 217 -5.04 -18.26 26.46
CA LEU A 217 -5.13 -19.44 25.62
C LEU A 217 -6.58 -19.96 25.50
N ASN A 218 -7.32 -20.01 26.63
CA ASN A 218 -8.73 -20.40 26.60
C ASN A 218 -9.57 -19.43 25.77
N TYR A 219 -9.35 -18.13 25.94
CA TYR A 219 -10.04 -17.12 25.14
C TYR A 219 -9.71 -17.21 23.65
N PHE A 220 -8.44 -17.50 23.34
CA PHE A 220 -8.03 -17.76 21.96
C PHE A 220 -8.70 -19.02 21.38
N TYR A 221 -8.79 -20.10 22.15
CA TYR A 221 -9.47 -21.32 21.71
C TYR A 221 -10.94 -21.07 21.41
N GLU A 222 -11.67 -20.36 22.27
CA GLU A 222 -13.09 -20.03 22.05
C GLU A 222 -13.30 -19.22 20.77
N GLU A 223 -12.51 -18.16 20.54
CA GLU A 223 -12.63 -17.33 19.34
C GLU A 223 -12.16 -18.08 18.08
N ASN A 224 -11.13 -18.90 18.18
CA ASN A 224 -10.66 -19.74 17.08
C ASN A 224 -11.70 -20.79 16.70
N GLU A 225 -12.35 -21.43 17.67
CA GLU A 225 -13.42 -22.39 17.43
C GLU A 225 -14.65 -21.71 16.80
N ALA A 226 -15.04 -20.52 17.27
CA ALA A 226 -16.10 -19.73 16.68
C ALA A 226 -15.77 -19.29 15.23
N SER A 227 -14.52 -18.99 14.94
CA SER A 227 -14.04 -18.70 13.58
C SER A 227 -14.09 -19.95 12.71
N SER A 228 -13.56 -21.08 13.19
CA SER A 228 -13.57 -22.39 12.51
C SER A 228 -14.99 -22.86 12.22
N GLN A 229 -15.91 -22.72 13.17
CA GLN A 229 -17.32 -23.09 12.95
C GLN A 229 -17.98 -22.23 11.87
N SER A 230 -17.70 -20.93 11.86
CA SER A 230 -18.20 -20.04 10.82
C SER A 230 -17.65 -20.40 9.43
N GLU A 231 -16.39 -20.84 9.35
CA GLU A 231 -15.76 -21.32 8.11
C GLU A 231 -16.38 -22.65 7.66
N LYS A 232 -16.61 -23.61 8.59
CA LYS A 232 -17.32 -24.86 8.30
C LYS A 232 -18.70 -24.61 7.72
N ASP A 233 -19.45 -23.64 8.29
CA ASP A 233 -20.78 -23.27 7.79
C ASP A 233 -20.70 -22.69 6.36
N ARG A 234 -19.68 -21.86 6.08
CA ARG A 234 -19.43 -21.33 4.73
C ARG A 234 -19.14 -22.44 3.73
N VAL A 235 -18.20 -23.35 4.09
CA VAL A 235 -17.80 -24.47 3.23
C VAL A 235 -18.96 -25.42 2.98
N LYS A 236 -19.82 -25.68 3.98
CA LYS A 236 -21.05 -26.47 3.79
C LYS A 236 -21.98 -25.83 2.76
N MET A 237 -22.17 -24.51 2.81
CA MET A 237 -23.00 -23.81 1.84
C MET A 237 -22.39 -23.81 0.45
N GLU A 238 -21.06 -23.70 0.33
CA GLU A 238 -20.35 -23.83 -0.94
C GLU A 238 -20.49 -25.25 -1.52
N ALA A 239 -20.33 -26.28 -0.70
CA ALA A 239 -20.52 -27.66 -1.13
C ALA A 239 -21.94 -27.94 -1.59
N LEU A 240 -22.95 -27.47 -0.85
CA LEU A 240 -24.35 -27.56 -1.28
C LEU A 240 -24.59 -26.84 -2.61
N PHE A 241 -23.99 -25.66 -2.81
CA PHE A 241 -24.06 -24.94 -4.08
C PHE A 241 -23.46 -25.76 -5.23
N GLU A 242 -22.28 -26.36 -5.02
CA GLU A 242 -21.63 -27.18 -6.05
C GLU A 242 -22.49 -28.41 -6.41
N ILE A 243 -23.09 -29.09 -5.40
CA ILE A 243 -23.98 -30.23 -5.64
C ILE A 243 -25.23 -29.80 -6.42
N VAL A 244 -25.92 -28.75 -5.99
CA VAL A 244 -27.14 -28.27 -6.67
C VAL A 244 -26.81 -27.81 -8.09
N ALA A 245 -25.72 -27.07 -8.29
CA ALA A 245 -25.31 -26.61 -9.60
C ALA A 245 -24.87 -27.77 -10.53
N PHE A 246 -24.28 -28.82 -9.98
CA PHE A 246 -23.95 -30.03 -10.71
C PHE A 246 -25.20 -30.78 -11.16
N LEU A 247 -26.16 -31.02 -10.24
CA LEU A 247 -27.44 -31.66 -10.55
C LEU A 247 -28.24 -30.89 -11.61
N LEU A 248 -28.34 -29.56 -11.46
CA LEU A 248 -29.00 -28.71 -12.46
C LEU A 248 -28.29 -28.79 -13.82
N GLY A 249 -26.95 -28.87 -13.82
CA GLY A 249 -26.16 -29.07 -15.06
C GLY A 249 -26.49 -30.41 -15.74
N ILE A 250 -26.57 -31.49 -14.98
CA ILE A 250 -26.96 -32.83 -15.48
C ILE A 250 -28.39 -32.80 -16.01
N ILE A 251 -29.36 -32.36 -15.20
CA ILE A 251 -30.78 -32.27 -15.59
C ILE A 251 -30.92 -31.43 -16.87
N GLY A 252 -30.18 -30.32 -16.95
CA GLY A 252 -30.17 -29.45 -18.11
C GLY A 252 -29.63 -30.13 -19.37
N SER A 253 -28.51 -30.85 -19.26
CA SER A 253 -27.91 -31.55 -20.38
C SER A 253 -28.78 -32.73 -20.84
N PHE A 254 -29.27 -33.55 -19.91
CA PHE A 254 -30.20 -34.65 -20.23
C PHE A 254 -31.52 -34.15 -20.78
N GLY A 255 -32.10 -33.07 -20.23
CA GLY A 255 -33.31 -32.46 -20.75
C GLY A 255 -33.17 -32.00 -22.21
N THR A 256 -32.04 -31.37 -22.53
CA THR A 256 -31.71 -30.97 -23.91
C THR A 256 -31.52 -32.20 -24.82
N ILE A 257 -30.89 -33.27 -24.32
CA ILE A 257 -30.71 -34.52 -25.05
C ILE A 257 -32.04 -35.19 -25.32
N ILE A 258 -32.93 -35.34 -24.35
CA ILE A 258 -34.22 -35.98 -24.49
C ILE A 258 -35.08 -35.26 -25.55
N VAL A 259 -35.20 -33.93 -25.43
CA VAL A 259 -35.93 -33.16 -26.46
C VAL A 259 -35.25 -33.19 -27.81
N GLY A 260 -33.89 -33.13 -27.81
CA GLY A 260 -33.11 -33.21 -29.02
C GLY A 260 -33.24 -34.55 -29.76
N VAL A 261 -33.26 -35.68 -29.03
CA VAL A 261 -33.50 -37.02 -29.60
C VAL A 261 -34.89 -37.11 -30.24
N TRP A 262 -35.88 -36.53 -29.59
CA TRP A 262 -37.23 -36.45 -30.21
C TRP A 262 -37.23 -35.63 -31.50
N LEU A 263 -36.50 -34.50 -31.59
CA LEU A 263 -36.35 -33.72 -32.80
C LEU A 263 -35.56 -34.45 -33.90
N VAL A 264 -34.59 -35.27 -33.51
CA VAL A 264 -33.83 -36.13 -34.44
C VAL A 264 -34.75 -37.22 -34.98
N SER A 265 -35.60 -37.83 -34.17
CA SER A 265 -36.55 -38.86 -34.65
C SER A 265 -37.57 -38.29 -35.65
N GLU A 266 -37.88 -36.99 -35.56
CA GLU A 266 -38.70 -36.29 -36.58
C GLU A 266 -37.90 -35.83 -37.80
N GLY A 267 -36.60 -36.10 -37.86
CA GLY A 267 -35.75 -35.68 -38.96
C GLY A 267 -35.44 -34.18 -39.06
N ARG A 268 -35.76 -33.41 -37.97
CA ARG A 268 -35.56 -31.94 -37.91
C ARG A 268 -34.14 -31.53 -37.52
N VAL A 269 -33.38 -32.42 -36.91
CA VAL A 269 -32.03 -32.15 -36.38
C VAL A 269 -31.19 -33.42 -36.58
N ASP A 270 -29.91 -33.27 -36.93
CA ASP A 270 -28.92 -34.33 -36.95
C ASP A 270 -28.27 -34.58 -35.59
N TYR A 271 -27.78 -35.80 -35.31
CA TYR A 271 -27.16 -36.16 -34.03
C TYR A 271 -25.96 -35.25 -33.70
N GLY A 272 -25.17 -34.87 -34.71
CA GLY A 272 -24.04 -33.98 -34.52
C GLY A 272 -24.45 -32.59 -34.09
N THR A 273 -25.54 -32.03 -34.64
CA THR A 273 -26.08 -30.72 -34.22
C THR A 273 -26.59 -30.78 -32.79
N LEU A 274 -27.32 -31.83 -32.40
CA LEU A 274 -27.76 -32.01 -31.02
C LEU A 274 -26.58 -31.97 -30.05
N MET A 275 -25.55 -32.78 -30.29
CA MET A 275 -24.40 -32.86 -29.38
C MET A 275 -23.54 -31.58 -29.39
N ALA A 276 -23.46 -30.87 -30.49
CA ALA A 276 -22.81 -29.57 -30.55
C ALA A 276 -23.54 -28.52 -29.68
N VAL A 277 -24.89 -28.49 -29.72
CA VAL A 277 -25.69 -27.61 -28.86
C VAL A 277 -25.50 -27.96 -27.39
N VAL A 278 -25.54 -29.26 -27.04
CA VAL A 278 -25.28 -29.70 -25.64
C VAL A 278 -23.90 -29.25 -25.16
N THR A 279 -22.87 -29.37 -26.02
CA THR A 279 -21.49 -28.92 -25.68
C THR A 279 -21.43 -27.42 -25.40
N LEU A 280 -22.08 -26.60 -26.23
CA LEU A 280 -22.15 -25.14 -26.04
C LEU A 280 -22.96 -24.78 -24.81
N GLN A 281 -24.08 -25.46 -24.55
CA GLN A 281 -24.91 -25.26 -23.38
C GLN A 281 -24.14 -25.52 -22.07
N MET A 282 -23.34 -26.57 -22.01
CA MET A 282 -22.46 -26.82 -20.86
C MET A 282 -21.50 -25.65 -20.62
N GLY A 283 -20.94 -25.10 -21.69
CA GLY A 283 -20.09 -23.90 -21.64
C GLY A 283 -20.83 -22.67 -21.07
N VAL A 284 -22.07 -22.41 -21.56
CA VAL A 284 -22.93 -21.32 -21.08
C VAL A 284 -23.28 -21.51 -19.59
N SER A 285 -23.70 -22.70 -19.19
CA SER A 285 -24.06 -23.00 -17.81
C SER A 285 -22.87 -22.81 -16.84
N ASN A 286 -21.67 -23.29 -17.23
CA ASN A 286 -20.46 -23.08 -16.43
C ASN A 286 -20.04 -21.60 -16.36
N ALA A 287 -20.16 -20.86 -17.46
CA ALA A 287 -19.88 -19.43 -17.47
C ALA A 287 -20.83 -18.67 -16.54
N MET A 288 -22.13 -18.92 -16.63
CA MET A 288 -23.13 -18.28 -15.76
C MET A 288 -22.95 -18.63 -14.28
N LYS A 289 -22.66 -19.89 -13.95
CA LYS A 289 -22.35 -20.34 -12.58
C LYS A 289 -21.22 -19.51 -11.96
N ARG A 290 -20.14 -19.24 -12.70
CA ARG A 290 -18.94 -18.55 -12.22
C ARG A 290 -18.97 -17.03 -12.38
N LEU A 291 -19.90 -16.47 -13.15
CA LEU A 291 -19.96 -15.03 -13.42
C LEU A 291 -20.16 -14.23 -12.13
N GLY A 292 -21.04 -14.69 -11.25
CA GLY A 292 -21.32 -14.03 -9.97
C GLY A 292 -20.10 -13.91 -9.06
N SER A 293 -19.30 -14.97 -8.93
CA SER A 293 -18.06 -14.96 -8.15
C SER A 293 -16.99 -14.08 -8.79
N SER A 294 -16.89 -14.08 -10.13
CA SER A 294 -15.95 -13.23 -10.86
C SER A 294 -16.27 -11.73 -10.69
N ILE A 295 -17.56 -11.34 -10.75
CA ILE A 295 -17.99 -9.97 -10.48
C ILE A 295 -17.71 -9.58 -9.02
N ALA A 296 -17.95 -10.48 -8.07
CA ALA A 296 -17.67 -10.22 -6.66
C ALA A 296 -16.16 -10.00 -6.41
N ALA A 297 -15.30 -10.81 -7.03
CA ALA A 297 -13.85 -10.64 -6.95
C ALA A 297 -13.40 -9.31 -7.54
N LEU A 298 -13.91 -8.93 -8.71
CA LEU A 298 -13.64 -7.64 -9.34
C LEU A 298 -14.09 -6.47 -8.45
N THR A 299 -15.29 -6.54 -7.89
CA THR A 299 -15.83 -5.50 -7.00
C THR A 299 -14.95 -5.33 -5.75
N THR A 300 -14.52 -6.44 -5.12
CA THR A 300 -13.62 -6.39 -3.96
C THR A 300 -12.27 -5.74 -4.31
N SER A 301 -11.73 -6.08 -5.48
CA SER A 301 -10.49 -5.47 -5.95
C SER A 301 -10.64 -3.99 -6.30
N LEU A 302 -11.80 -3.56 -6.82
CA LEU A 302 -12.08 -2.14 -7.06
C LEU A 302 -12.16 -1.32 -5.76
N VAL A 303 -12.73 -1.88 -4.69
CA VAL A 303 -12.73 -1.23 -3.37
C VAL A 303 -11.30 -1.03 -2.85
N ARG A 304 -10.45 -2.06 -2.97
CA ARG A 304 -9.02 -1.93 -2.60
C ARG A 304 -8.28 -0.93 -3.50
N ALA A 305 -8.59 -0.91 -4.79
CA ALA A 305 -8.08 0.09 -5.71
C ALA A 305 -8.46 1.51 -5.29
N GLY A 306 -9.66 1.70 -4.71
CA GLY A 306 -10.09 2.97 -4.13
C GLY A 306 -9.10 3.52 -3.11
N HIS A 307 -8.59 2.70 -2.19
CA HIS A 307 -7.58 3.11 -1.19
C HIS A 307 -6.29 3.63 -1.88
N VAL A 308 -5.86 2.96 -2.97
CA VAL A 308 -4.69 3.42 -3.75
C VAL A 308 -4.97 4.76 -4.43
N PHE A 309 -6.17 4.94 -4.98
CA PHE A 309 -6.55 6.19 -5.66
C PHE A 309 -6.70 7.34 -4.67
N ASP A 310 -7.35 7.10 -3.53
CA ASP A 310 -7.51 8.10 -2.48
C ASP A 310 -6.15 8.52 -1.91
N PHE A 311 -5.22 7.56 -1.75
CA PHE A 311 -3.84 7.86 -1.38
C PHE A 311 -3.11 8.68 -2.46
N MET A 312 -3.27 8.35 -3.75
CA MET A 312 -2.67 9.11 -4.84
C MET A 312 -3.24 10.54 -4.98
N GLU A 313 -4.49 10.75 -4.60
CA GLU A 313 -5.18 12.05 -4.66
C GLU A 313 -5.06 12.85 -3.35
N SER A 314 -4.53 12.26 -2.26
CA SER A 314 -4.32 12.97 -0.99
C SER A 314 -3.30 14.10 -1.13
N GLU A 315 -3.42 15.09 -0.26
CA GLU A 315 -2.53 16.25 -0.25
C GLU A 315 -1.09 15.86 0.08
N MET A 316 -0.15 16.41 -0.66
CA MET A 316 1.28 16.29 -0.39
C MET A 316 1.75 17.44 0.48
N GLU A 317 2.90 17.28 1.09
CA GLU A 317 3.69 18.41 1.57
C GLU A 317 4.02 19.30 0.36
N GLU A 318 3.86 20.61 0.45
CA GLU A 318 4.06 21.52 -0.69
C GLU A 318 5.37 21.22 -1.40
N GLU A 319 5.30 21.16 -2.73
CA GLU A 319 6.28 20.62 -3.67
C GLU A 319 7.74 20.67 -3.21
N ILE A 320 8.24 19.55 -2.68
CA ILE A 320 9.66 19.29 -2.68
C ILE A 320 9.96 18.46 -3.92
N THR A 321 10.33 19.09 -4.99
CA THR A 321 10.87 18.41 -6.19
C THR A 321 12.27 17.87 -5.89
N TRP A 322 12.34 16.74 -5.19
CA TRP A 322 13.61 16.07 -4.88
C TRP A 322 14.28 15.46 -6.13
N PHE A 323 13.55 15.30 -7.23
CA PHE A 323 13.98 14.57 -8.42
C PHE A 323 14.06 15.40 -9.70
N THR A 324 13.86 16.70 -9.68
CA THR A 324 14.28 17.55 -10.78
C THR A 324 15.70 18.09 -10.52
N ALA A 325 16.64 17.16 -10.44
CA ALA A 325 18.07 17.46 -10.35
C ALA A 325 18.65 17.96 -11.68
N GLU A 326 17.95 18.87 -12.38
CA GLU A 326 18.54 19.60 -13.51
C GLU A 326 18.89 21.07 -13.18
N ASN A 327 18.49 21.54 -12.00
CA ASN A 327 18.94 22.84 -11.52
C ASN A 327 19.68 22.61 -10.19
N GLY A 328 20.99 22.51 -10.29
CA GLY A 328 21.86 22.48 -9.13
C GLY A 328 21.42 23.54 -8.13
N LEU A 329 21.12 23.11 -6.90
CA LEU A 329 20.90 24.00 -5.78
C LEU A 329 22.16 24.86 -5.62
N GLU A 330 22.21 26.00 -6.34
CA GLU A 330 23.22 27.02 -6.02
C GLU A 330 23.09 27.28 -4.53
N ARG A 331 24.10 26.90 -3.77
CA ARG A 331 24.34 27.43 -2.44
C ARG A 331 24.43 28.96 -2.60
N LYS A 332 23.32 29.65 -2.60
CA LYS A 332 23.33 31.05 -2.22
C LYS A 332 23.80 31.04 -0.78
N ASN A 333 25.11 31.30 -0.61
CA ASN A 333 25.64 31.72 0.67
C ASN A 333 24.68 32.77 1.19
N ILE A 334 23.81 32.38 2.13
CA ILE A 334 22.98 33.32 2.86
C ILE A 334 23.99 34.10 3.69
N ASN A 335 24.50 35.20 3.08
CA ASN A 335 25.36 36.12 3.75
C ASN A 335 24.58 36.68 4.94
N VAL A 336 24.87 36.21 6.13
CA VAL A 336 24.37 36.72 7.42
C VAL A 336 25.00 38.10 7.68
N GLN A 337 25.09 38.94 6.65
CA GLN A 337 25.63 40.30 6.77
C GLN A 337 24.52 41.33 6.68
N ASN A 338 24.49 42.09 7.76
CA ASN A 338 23.79 43.37 7.97
C ASN A 338 22.30 43.31 8.35
N GLY A 339 22.03 43.48 9.65
CA GLY A 339 20.78 44.01 10.19
C GLY A 339 19.76 43.01 10.68
N ARG A 340 20.10 41.73 10.78
CA ARG A 340 19.18 40.68 11.30
C ARG A 340 19.60 40.21 12.68
N ASP A 341 19.20 40.94 13.69
CA ASP A 341 19.47 40.58 15.10
C ASP A 341 18.72 39.31 15.55
N LYS A 342 17.69 38.88 14.78
CA LYS A 342 16.82 37.75 15.15
C LYS A 342 16.98 36.57 14.22
N ALA A 343 17.33 35.42 14.80
CA ALA A 343 17.36 34.15 14.07
C ALA A 343 15.96 33.55 13.96
N ILE A 344 15.15 33.66 15.03
CA ILE A 344 13.77 33.17 15.07
C ILE A 344 12.91 34.22 15.76
N ASP A 345 11.82 34.63 15.11
CA ASP A 345 10.81 35.54 15.66
C ASP A 345 9.42 34.89 15.56
N ILE A 346 8.84 34.60 16.71
CA ILE A 346 7.52 33.98 16.85
C ILE A 346 6.58 35.02 17.46
N SER A 347 5.50 35.33 16.75
CA SER A 347 4.57 36.37 17.14
C SER A 347 3.14 35.84 17.17
N ASN A 348 2.54 35.81 18.37
CA ASN A 348 1.15 35.43 18.55
C ASN A 348 0.75 34.12 17.84
N LEU A 349 1.55 33.07 18.05
CA LEU A 349 1.38 31.77 17.43
C LEU A 349 0.24 30.99 18.10
N HIS A 350 -0.73 30.61 17.29
CA HIS A 350 -1.81 29.67 17.66
C HIS A 350 -1.70 28.45 16.79
N PHE A 351 -1.83 27.26 17.38
CA PHE A 351 -1.83 26.01 16.63
C PHE A 351 -2.58 24.89 17.35
N SER A 352 -3.39 24.16 16.59
CA SER A 352 -4.04 22.91 17.02
C SER A 352 -3.95 21.87 15.92
N TYR A 353 -3.71 20.61 16.27
CA TYR A 353 -3.68 19.51 15.29
C TYR A 353 -5.03 19.18 14.67
N ASN A 354 -6.15 19.71 15.19
CA ASN A 354 -7.51 19.27 14.83
C ASN A 354 -8.39 20.37 14.19
N GLU A 355 -7.82 21.48 13.73
CA GLU A 355 -8.64 22.58 13.18
C GLU A 355 -9.46 22.23 11.93
N ASN A 356 -9.07 21.19 11.17
CA ASN A 356 -9.72 20.85 9.89
C ASN A 356 -10.60 19.58 9.94
N ASP A 357 -10.85 19.00 11.11
CA ASP A 357 -11.60 17.73 11.19
C ASP A 357 -12.92 17.91 11.97
N GLU A 358 -13.98 18.29 11.27
CA GLU A 358 -15.34 18.45 11.81
C GLU A 358 -15.95 17.16 12.38
N SER A 359 -15.32 16.00 12.15
CA SER A 359 -15.87 14.67 12.47
C SER A 359 -15.31 14.02 13.73
N ARG A 360 -14.28 14.62 14.39
CA ARG A 360 -13.59 14.00 15.53
C ARG A 360 -13.99 14.56 16.88
N ASP A 361 -14.13 13.63 17.80
CA ASP A 361 -14.49 13.87 19.21
C ASP A 361 -13.57 14.92 19.86
N LYS A 362 -14.14 16.07 20.22
CA LYS A 362 -13.44 17.21 20.87
C LYS A 362 -12.73 16.84 22.19
N SER A 363 -12.99 15.64 22.73
CA SER A 363 -12.35 15.13 23.95
C SER A 363 -10.90 14.67 23.76
N LYS A 364 -10.42 14.56 22.51
CA LYS A 364 -9.03 14.18 22.16
C LYS A 364 -8.19 15.37 21.69
N MET A 365 -8.41 16.56 22.21
CA MET A 365 -7.59 17.74 21.91
C MET A 365 -6.13 17.51 22.34
N ARG A 366 -5.27 17.21 21.37
CA ARG A 366 -3.82 17.18 21.55
C ARG A 366 -3.27 18.61 21.52
N ALA A 367 -2.23 18.85 22.26
CA ALA A 367 -1.48 20.07 22.53
C ALA A 367 -1.87 21.30 21.65
N GLN A 368 -2.42 22.30 22.28
CA GLN A 368 -2.68 23.61 21.68
C GLN A 368 -1.57 24.58 22.08
N LEU A 369 -1.04 25.32 21.09
CA LEU A 369 -0.22 26.49 21.37
C LEU A 369 -1.11 27.73 21.30
N ASN A 370 -1.23 28.46 22.43
CA ASN A 370 -2.05 29.64 22.49
C ASN A 370 -1.17 30.89 22.70
N SER A 371 -1.26 31.83 21.76
CA SER A 371 -0.66 33.18 21.85
C SER A 371 0.82 33.20 22.24
N LYS A 372 1.63 32.25 21.76
CA LYS A 372 3.06 32.21 22.08
C LYS A 372 3.84 33.30 21.36
N LYS A 373 4.73 33.96 22.09
CA LYS A 373 5.67 34.95 21.60
C LYS A 373 7.08 34.57 22.03
N MET A 374 8.02 34.52 21.09
CA MET A 374 9.41 34.20 21.39
C MET A 374 10.32 34.83 20.33
N GLN A 375 11.36 35.50 20.80
CA GLN A 375 12.40 36.07 19.94
C GLN A 375 13.74 35.50 20.36
N ILE A 376 14.51 35.01 19.40
CA ILE A 376 15.82 34.40 19.59
C ILE A 376 16.81 35.09 18.65
N SER A 377 17.86 35.63 19.21
CA SER A 377 18.92 36.31 18.47
C SER A 377 19.85 35.34 17.76
N VAL A 378 20.53 35.82 16.71
CA VAL A 378 21.55 35.01 16.04
C VAL A 378 22.68 34.64 17.01
N GLY A 379 23.02 33.35 17.11
CA GLY A 379 24.01 32.82 18.02
C GLY A 379 23.53 32.63 19.47
N GLU A 380 22.28 33.00 19.79
CA GLU A 380 21.68 32.79 21.12
C GLU A 380 21.37 31.28 21.31
N LYS A 381 21.60 30.81 22.53
CA LYS A 381 21.28 29.44 22.97
C LYS A 381 20.15 29.52 23.98
N VAL A 382 18.99 28.96 23.63
CA VAL A 382 17.78 28.98 24.42
C VAL A 382 17.39 27.58 24.84
N MET A 383 17.20 27.36 26.15
CA MET A 383 16.60 26.14 26.65
C MET A 383 15.11 26.38 26.93
N ILE A 384 14.25 25.51 26.39
CA ILE A 384 12.81 25.54 26.61
C ILE A 384 12.45 24.43 27.59
N THR A 385 11.86 24.82 28.74
CA THR A 385 11.37 23.89 29.77
C THR A 385 9.87 24.03 29.96
N GLY A 386 9.21 23.07 30.62
CA GLY A 386 7.77 23.11 30.89
C GLY A 386 7.20 21.72 31.10
N GLU A 387 5.92 21.64 31.49
CA GLU A 387 5.24 20.36 31.71
C GLU A 387 5.13 19.51 30.45
N SER A 388 4.95 18.19 30.64
CA SER A 388 4.70 17.31 29.52
C SER A 388 3.36 17.68 28.85
N GLY A 389 3.37 17.80 27.52
CA GLY A 389 2.17 18.15 26.76
C GLY A 389 1.92 19.65 26.55
N CYS A 390 2.72 20.58 27.11
CA CYS A 390 2.54 22.04 26.92
C CYS A 390 2.91 22.54 25.50
N GLY A 391 3.27 21.65 24.57
CA GLY A 391 3.50 22.00 23.16
C GLY A 391 4.94 22.25 22.76
N LYS A 392 5.95 21.92 23.57
CA LYS A 392 7.38 22.14 23.26
C LYS A 392 7.82 21.47 21.94
N SER A 393 7.60 20.17 21.80
CA SER A 393 7.95 19.44 20.58
C SER A 393 7.08 19.87 19.39
N THR A 394 5.84 20.31 19.63
CA THR A 394 4.99 20.92 18.60
C THR A 394 5.60 22.20 18.07
N LEU A 395 6.13 23.07 18.94
CA LEU A 395 6.83 24.28 18.53
C LEU A 395 8.03 23.98 17.64
N LEU A 396 8.84 22.98 17.99
CA LEU A 396 9.97 22.55 17.14
C LEU A 396 9.51 22.06 15.78
N LYS A 397 8.42 21.29 15.73
CA LYS A 397 7.85 20.79 14.48
C LYS A 397 7.32 21.91 13.57
N LEU A 398 6.73 22.97 14.17
CA LEU A 398 6.28 24.15 13.44
C LEU A 398 7.46 24.94 12.86
N ILE A 399 8.53 25.13 13.61
CA ILE A 399 9.75 25.81 13.14
C ILE A 399 10.39 25.01 11.98
N GLN A 400 10.25 23.69 11.95
CA GLN A 400 10.76 22.82 10.87
C GLN A 400 9.85 22.79 9.62
N GLY A 401 8.69 23.46 9.68
CA GLY A 401 7.74 23.46 8.57
C GLY A 401 7.00 22.13 8.36
N PHE A 402 6.88 21.29 9.39
CA PHE A 402 6.10 20.04 9.29
C PHE A 402 4.59 20.26 9.26
N TYR A 403 4.14 21.44 9.72
CA TYR A 403 2.74 21.84 9.72
C TYR A 403 2.62 23.27 9.22
N PRO A 404 1.53 23.60 8.48
CA PRO A 404 1.29 24.95 8.00
C PRO A 404 1.09 25.92 9.17
N VAL A 405 1.57 27.13 8.99
CA VAL A 405 1.47 28.23 9.95
C VAL A 405 0.92 29.45 9.23
N GLU A 406 0.10 30.26 9.89
CA GLU A 406 -0.39 31.53 9.35
C GLU A 406 0.77 32.48 9.02
N ASN A 407 0.62 33.27 7.96
CA ASN A 407 1.61 34.25 7.53
C ASN A 407 1.94 35.25 8.64
N GLY A 408 3.21 35.57 8.82
CA GLY A 408 3.69 36.52 9.80
C GLY A 408 3.84 35.98 11.23
N LYS A 409 3.48 34.72 11.49
CA LYS A 409 3.57 34.14 12.85
C LYS A 409 4.96 33.63 13.20
N ILE A 410 5.68 33.06 12.23
CA ILE A 410 7.05 32.58 12.42
C ILE A 410 7.94 33.17 11.33
N LYS A 411 9.02 33.84 11.75
CA LYS A 411 10.06 34.31 10.85
C LYS A 411 11.39 33.63 11.19
N ILE A 412 12.07 33.13 10.18
CA ILE A 412 13.38 32.49 10.29
C ILE A 412 14.42 33.35 9.56
N LEU A 413 15.49 33.76 10.25
CA LEU A 413 16.52 34.66 9.71
C LEU A 413 15.91 35.91 9.04
N GLY A 414 14.82 36.45 9.61
CA GLY A 414 14.13 37.65 9.17
C GLY A 414 13.16 37.46 7.99
N LYS A 415 13.05 36.28 7.40
CA LYS A 415 12.13 35.92 6.31
C LYS A 415 10.96 35.12 6.90
N ASP A 416 9.73 35.32 6.42
CA ASP A 416 8.57 34.51 6.85
C ASP A 416 8.76 33.05 6.49
N ILE A 417 8.32 32.13 7.36
CA ILE A 417 8.47 30.70 7.13
C ILE A 417 7.78 30.23 5.84
N ASN A 418 6.66 30.86 5.49
CA ASN A 418 5.89 30.54 4.28
C ASN A 418 6.51 31.11 2.99
N GLU A 419 7.53 31.94 3.09
CA GLU A 419 8.29 32.42 1.92
C GLU A 419 9.48 31.50 1.57
N TYR A 420 9.80 30.54 2.43
CA TYR A 420 10.81 29.52 2.14
C TYR A 420 10.20 28.37 1.33
N SER A 421 10.96 27.83 0.39
CA SER A 421 10.73 26.43 0.01
C SER A 421 11.11 25.52 1.17
N LEU A 422 10.48 24.36 1.29
CA LEU A 422 10.81 23.42 2.37
C LEU A 422 12.28 22.97 2.34
N ALA A 423 12.85 22.87 1.14
CA ALA A 423 14.28 22.55 0.97
C ALA A 423 15.17 23.67 1.54
N GLU A 424 14.89 24.95 1.23
CA GLU A 424 15.62 26.09 1.78
C GLU A 424 15.48 26.16 3.30
N LEU A 425 14.26 26.01 3.83
CA LEU A 425 14.00 26.02 5.26
C LEU A 425 14.77 24.91 5.99
N ARG A 426 14.68 23.68 5.45
CA ARG A 426 15.38 22.54 6.03
C ARG A 426 16.90 22.63 5.87
N ASN A 427 17.43 23.38 4.92
CA ASN A 427 18.87 23.63 4.81
C ASN A 427 19.43 24.56 5.90
N VAL A 428 18.64 25.50 6.38
CA VAL A 428 19.07 26.42 7.45
C VAL A 428 18.81 25.90 8.87
N ILE A 429 18.11 24.75 9.00
CA ILE A 429 17.76 24.13 10.28
C ILE A 429 18.32 22.70 10.32
N THR A 430 18.99 22.33 11.40
CA THR A 430 19.29 20.93 11.73
C THR A 430 18.55 20.50 12.98
N TYR A 431 18.20 19.21 13.07
CA TYR A 431 17.38 18.69 14.16
C TYR A 431 17.99 17.44 14.77
N VAL A 432 18.06 17.41 16.08
CA VAL A 432 18.43 16.24 16.88
C VAL A 432 17.17 15.77 17.62
N PRO A 433 16.56 14.64 17.21
CA PRO A 433 15.33 14.15 17.81
C PRO A 433 15.55 13.50 19.19
N GLN A 434 14.47 13.36 19.95
CA GLN A 434 14.45 12.61 21.21
C GLN A 434 14.78 11.14 20.97
N ASP A 435 14.10 10.51 20.02
CA ASP A 435 14.36 9.13 19.59
C ASP A 435 15.26 9.15 18.34
N SER A 436 16.51 8.76 18.53
CA SER A 436 17.50 8.72 17.45
C SER A 436 17.31 7.47 16.58
N TYR A 437 16.48 7.60 15.53
CA TYR A 437 16.28 6.51 14.56
C TYR A 437 17.50 6.34 13.66
N LEU A 438 17.99 5.11 13.57
CA LEU A 438 19.05 4.72 12.64
C LEU A 438 18.48 3.77 11.58
N PHE A 439 18.86 4.01 10.34
CA PHE A 439 18.50 3.15 9.23
C PHE A 439 19.37 1.90 9.18
N GLU A 440 18.84 0.82 8.65
CA GLU A 440 19.62 -0.37 8.33
C GLU A 440 20.71 -0.01 7.32
N GLY A 441 21.96 -0.39 7.62
CA GLY A 441 23.15 -0.02 6.85
C GLY A 441 24.36 0.05 7.75
N THR A 442 25.42 0.74 7.33
CA THR A 442 26.63 0.94 8.14
C THR A 442 26.50 2.18 9.03
N ILE A 443 27.35 2.28 10.06
CA ILE A 443 27.47 3.49 10.88
C ILE A 443 27.88 4.69 10.02
N ALA A 444 28.84 4.50 9.10
CA ALA A 444 29.27 5.54 8.17
C ALA A 444 28.11 6.07 7.32
N GLU A 445 27.28 5.19 6.72
CA GLU A 445 26.09 5.57 5.96
C GLU A 445 25.10 6.34 6.82
N ASN A 446 24.87 5.92 8.06
CA ASN A 446 23.98 6.61 8.99
C ASN A 446 24.44 8.03 9.34
N ILE A 447 25.74 8.26 9.49
CA ILE A 447 26.30 9.60 9.69
C ILE A 447 26.19 10.42 8.41
N ALA A 448 26.51 9.81 7.25
CA ALA A 448 26.46 10.45 5.94
C ALA A 448 25.06 10.94 5.53
N PHE A 449 23.95 10.42 6.12
CA PHE A 449 22.60 10.96 5.90
C PHE A 449 22.45 12.45 6.21
N GLY A 450 23.35 13.03 7.03
CA GLY A 450 23.37 14.47 7.27
C GLY A 450 24.05 15.30 6.17
N TRP A 451 24.72 14.65 5.23
CA TRP A 451 25.44 15.31 4.14
C TRP A 451 24.46 15.82 3.08
N ASN A 452 24.64 17.06 2.66
CA ASN A 452 23.66 17.77 1.82
C ASN A 452 24.21 18.12 0.42
N GLU A 453 25.28 17.44 -0.03
CA GLU A 453 25.85 17.60 -1.36
C GLU A 453 25.57 16.39 -2.23
N GLU A 454 25.55 16.57 -3.56
CA GLU A 454 25.29 15.50 -4.54
C GLU A 454 26.37 14.39 -4.52
N THR A 455 27.60 14.75 -4.13
CA THR A 455 28.71 13.80 -4.02
C THR A 455 28.74 13.18 -2.63
N ALA A 456 28.95 11.86 -2.55
CA ALA A 456 29.11 11.19 -1.26
C ALA A 456 30.26 11.82 -0.44
N PRO A 457 30.10 12.00 0.89
CA PRO A 457 31.13 12.58 1.73
C PRO A 457 32.38 11.66 1.80
N VAL A 458 33.53 12.28 1.79
CA VAL A 458 34.80 11.55 2.02
C VAL A 458 34.84 11.04 3.46
N MET A 459 35.41 9.86 3.68
CA MET A 459 35.45 9.20 5.00
C MET A 459 36.02 10.09 6.10
N ASP A 460 37.02 10.92 5.79
CA ASP A 460 37.62 11.83 6.76
C ASP A 460 36.62 12.86 7.33
N VAL A 461 35.67 13.30 6.53
CA VAL A 461 34.58 14.21 6.97
C VAL A 461 33.65 13.50 7.93
N ILE A 462 33.28 12.24 7.63
CA ILE A 462 32.45 11.39 8.50
C ILE A 462 33.16 11.17 9.85
N VAL A 463 34.45 10.80 9.81
CA VAL A 463 35.27 10.59 11.02
C VAL A 463 35.40 11.89 11.84
N SER A 464 35.59 13.04 11.17
CA SER A 464 35.63 14.34 11.84
C SER A 464 34.30 14.65 12.56
N ALA A 465 33.16 14.41 11.91
CA ALA A 465 31.86 14.60 12.54
C ALA A 465 31.65 13.64 13.73
N ALA A 466 32.03 12.37 13.58
CA ALA A 466 31.96 11.37 14.65
C ALA A 466 32.84 11.73 15.86
N LYS A 467 34.06 12.23 15.63
CA LYS A 467 34.96 12.72 16.71
C LYS A 467 34.34 13.89 17.48
N LYS A 468 33.76 14.87 16.77
CA LYS A 468 33.07 16.02 17.38
C LYS A 468 31.82 15.59 18.17
N ALA A 469 31.20 14.49 17.80
CA ALA A 469 30.04 13.90 18.47
C ALA A 469 30.42 12.89 19.58
N HIS A 470 31.72 12.72 19.90
CA HIS A 470 32.22 11.69 20.81
C HIS A 470 31.75 10.26 20.44
N ALA A 471 31.51 10.03 19.15
CA ALA A 471 31.09 8.72 18.61
C ALA A 471 32.29 7.88 18.16
N ASP A 472 33.40 8.50 17.71
CA ASP A 472 34.58 7.83 17.18
C ASP A 472 35.21 6.83 18.14
N GLU A 473 35.17 7.13 19.44
CA GLU A 473 35.70 6.28 20.51
C GLU A 473 35.06 4.89 20.48
N PHE A 474 33.74 4.83 20.69
CA PHE A 474 33.04 3.54 20.69
C PHE A 474 32.97 2.89 19.31
N ILE A 475 32.96 3.68 18.21
CA ILE A 475 32.96 3.12 16.85
C ILE A 475 34.25 2.34 16.59
N LYS A 476 35.41 2.81 17.05
CA LYS A 476 36.69 2.12 16.91
C LYS A 476 36.77 0.82 17.72
N ASP A 477 36.03 0.74 18.83
CA ASP A 477 35.97 -0.46 19.66
C ASP A 477 35.08 -1.57 19.04
N LEU A 478 34.30 -1.24 18.02
CA LEU A 478 33.50 -2.22 17.29
C LEU A 478 34.34 -3.02 16.28
N PRO A 479 34.09 -4.31 16.07
CA PRO A 479 34.90 -5.18 15.21
C PRO A 479 35.11 -4.67 13.78
N GLU A 480 34.08 -4.02 13.20
CA GLU A 480 34.13 -3.50 11.83
C GLU A 480 34.22 -1.95 11.80
N GLY A 481 34.38 -1.30 12.96
CA GLY A 481 34.49 0.15 13.07
C GLY A 481 33.30 0.86 12.41
N TYR A 482 33.58 1.81 11.51
CA TYR A 482 32.56 2.57 10.76
C TYR A 482 31.74 1.73 9.78
N ASN A 483 32.23 0.55 9.39
CA ASN A 483 31.52 -0.40 8.53
C ASN A 483 30.59 -1.33 9.31
N THR A 484 30.56 -1.21 10.63
CA THR A 484 29.65 -2.00 11.49
C THR A 484 28.20 -1.80 11.04
N LYS A 485 27.51 -2.92 10.79
CA LYS A 485 26.13 -2.92 10.37
C LYS A 485 25.21 -2.55 11.53
N VAL A 486 24.36 -1.59 11.29
CA VAL A 486 23.29 -1.13 12.16
C VAL A 486 22.01 -1.87 11.78
N ALA A 487 21.38 -2.52 12.73
CA ALA A 487 20.07 -3.14 12.54
C ALA A 487 18.97 -2.06 12.45
N ALA A 488 17.80 -2.41 11.89
CA ALA A 488 16.66 -1.50 11.78
C ALA A 488 16.33 -0.83 13.13
N GLY A 489 16.25 0.49 13.14
CA GLY A 489 16.06 1.29 14.37
C GLY A 489 17.28 1.32 15.30
N GLY A 490 18.43 0.77 14.91
CA GLY A 490 19.64 0.75 15.73
C GLY A 490 19.56 -0.14 16.97
N THR A 491 18.74 -1.20 16.93
CA THR A 491 18.47 -2.07 18.11
C THR A 491 19.70 -2.80 18.66
N ASN A 492 20.77 -2.93 17.87
CA ASN A 492 22.04 -3.50 18.27
C ASN A 492 23.01 -2.49 18.91
N LEU A 493 22.59 -1.23 19.09
CA LEU A 493 23.38 -0.18 19.72
C LEU A 493 22.68 0.32 21.01
N SER A 494 23.48 0.82 21.99
CA SER A 494 22.92 1.46 23.18
C SER A 494 22.24 2.78 22.83
N GLY A 495 21.36 3.28 23.71
CA GLY A 495 20.68 4.57 23.54
C GLY A 495 21.67 5.73 23.33
N GLY A 496 22.74 5.78 24.15
CA GLY A 496 23.79 6.79 24.03
C GLY A 496 24.62 6.69 22.75
N GLN A 497 24.86 5.47 22.26
CA GLN A 497 25.54 5.27 20.98
C GLN A 497 24.69 5.77 19.80
N ARG A 498 23.39 5.42 19.78
CA ARG A 498 22.46 5.94 18.76
C ARG A 498 22.40 7.47 18.79
N GLN A 499 22.31 8.07 19.97
CA GLN A 499 22.24 9.51 20.13
C GLN A 499 23.50 10.21 19.60
N ARG A 500 24.69 9.69 19.91
CA ARG A 500 25.97 10.25 19.43
C ARG A 500 26.09 10.13 17.91
N ILE A 501 25.62 9.04 17.29
CA ILE A 501 25.52 8.92 15.82
C ILE A 501 24.54 9.96 15.24
N SER A 502 23.41 10.20 15.90
CA SER A 502 22.45 11.22 15.48
C SER A 502 23.02 12.64 15.56
N ILE A 503 23.81 12.94 16.59
CA ILE A 503 24.53 14.21 16.71
C ILE A 503 25.60 14.32 15.60
N ALA A 504 26.35 13.25 15.33
CA ALA A 504 27.31 13.23 14.23
C ALA A 504 26.63 13.50 12.87
N ARG A 505 25.47 12.89 12.62
CA ARG A 505 24.60 13.17 11.47
C ARG A 505 24.21 14.65 11.39
N ALA A 506 23.80 15.24 12.50
CA ALA A 506 23.43 16.64 12.56
C ALA A 506 24.62 17.59 12.33
N LEU A 507 25.83 17.19 12.74
CA LEU A 507 27.07 17.92 12.50
C LEU A 507 27.48 17.97 11.02
N MET A 508 27.14 16.93 10.26
CA MET A 508 27.41 16.90 8.79
C MET A 508 26.67 18.03 8.06
N LYS A 509 25.56 18.51 8.58
CA LYS A 509 24.67 19.47 7.91
C LYS A 509 25.04 20.92 8.13
N GLU A 510 26.02 21.38 8.66
CA GLU A 510 26.47 22.78 8.85
C GLU A 510 25.39 23.89 8.90
N ALA A 511 24.18 23.59 9.36
CA ALA A 511 23.07 24.53 9.45
C ALA A 511 23.30 25.59 10.56
N PRO A 512 22.87 26.88 10.37
CA PRO A 512 23.04 27.93 11.36
C PRO A 512 22.11 27.81 12.57
N ILE A 513 20.96 27.12 12.42
CA ILE A 513 19.98 26.90 13.49
C ILE A 513 19.97 25.42 13.87
N VAL A 514 20.02 25.14 15.16
CA VAL A 514 20.00 23.81 15.73
C VAL A 514 18.79 23.66 16.63
N LEU A 515 17.96 22.69 16.35
CA LEU A 515 16.83 22.29 17.19
C LEU A 515 17.14 20.95 17.84
N MET A 516 16.89 20.83 19.13
CA MET A 516 17.12 19.62 19.91
C MET A 516 15.89 19.29 20.76
N ASP A 517 15.38 18.07 20.66
CA ASP A 517 14.23 17.62 21.43
C ASP A 517 14.68 16.54 22.43
N GLU A 518 14.84 16.91 23.69
CA GLU A 518 15.24 16.03 24.80
C GLU A 518 16.40 15.06 24.52
N PRO A 519 17.53 15.54 24.02
CA PRO A 519 18.59 14.67 23.46
C PRO A 519 19.27 13.76 24.50
N SER A 520 19.02 13.93 25.79
CA SER A 520 19.62 13.13 26.87
C SER A 520 18.62 12.40 27.76
N SER A 521 17.32 12.43 27.44
CA SER A 521 16.24 11.95 28.33
C SER A 521 16.30 10.45 28.70
N ALA A 522 16.83 9.61 27.83
CA ALA A 522 16.89 8.15 27.98
C ALA A 522 18.31 7.61 28.25
N LEU A 523 19.26 8.46 28.67
CA LEU A 523 20.66 8.10 28.82
C LEU A 523 21.03 7.87 30.28
N ASP A 524 22.00 6.97 30.50
CA ASP A 524 22.74 6.84 31.75
C ASP A 524 23.69 8.04 31.93
N THR A 525 24.12 8.29 33.17
CA THR A 525 24.90 9.49 33.53
C THR A 525 26.22 9.62 32.75
N TYR A 526 26.87 8.51 32.44
CA TYR A 526 28.11 8.53 31.63
C TYR A 526 27.83 8.96 30.18
N SER A 527 26.85 8.34 29.54
CA SER A 527 26.42 8.69 28.17
C SER A 527 25.84 10.11 28.10
N GLU A 528 25.12 10.57 29.13
CA GLU A 528 24.60 11.94 29.23
C GLU A 528 25.73 12.97 29.18
N ASN A 529 26.79 12.80 29.97
CA ASN A 529 27.93 13.71 29.95
C ASN A 529 28.63 13.78 28.60
N ALA A 530 28.88 12.64 27.95
CA ALA A 530 29.48 12.58 26.62
C ALA A 530 28.60 13.29 25.56
N VAL A 531 27.27 13.11 25.63
CA VAL A 531 26.31 13.80 24.76
C VAL A 531 26.30 15.30 25.02
N LEU A 532 26.28 15.74 26.28
CA LEU A 532 26.33 17.17 26.64
C LEU A 532 27.64 17.84 26.21
N GLU A 533 28.77 17.12 26.22
CA GLU A 533 30.05 17.61 25.72
C GLU A 533 30.03 17.73 24.20
N ALA A 534 29.59 16.70 23.48
CA ALA A 534 29.37 16.73 22.04
C ALA A 534 28.48 17.90 21.61
N MET A 535 27.38 18.10 22.34
CA MET A 535 26.47 19.23 22.11
C MET A 535 27.15 20.58 22.33
N SER A 536 28.01 20.72 23.32
CA SER A 536 28.73 21.97 23.59
C SER A 536 29.66 22.38 22.45
N VAL A 537 30.28 21.40 21.78
CA VAL A 537 31.07 21.61 20.57
C VAL A 537 30.18 21.98 19.40
N PHE A 538 29.05 21.28 19.25
CA PHE A 538 28.09 21.49 18.18
C PHE A 538 27.41 22.87 18.24
N MET A 539 27.15 23.37 19.45
CA MET A 539 26.49 24.65 19.69
C MET A 539 27.39 25.87 19.45
N LYS A 540 28.70 25.72 19.21
CA LYS A 540 29.60 26.86 18.98
C LYS A 540 29.18 27.63 17.74
N LYS A 541 29.02 28.96 17.87
CA LYS A 541 28.65 29.89 16.80
C LYS A 541 27.30 29.62 16.12
N LYS A 542 26.42 28.81 16.70
CA LYS A 542 25.09 28.49 16.16
C LYS A 542 23.99 29.02 17.07
N THR A 543 22.83 29.29 16.47
CA THR A 543 21.59 29.55 17.25
C THR A 543 21.00 28.21 17.66
N VAL A 544 20.71 28.04 18.93
CA VAL A 544 20.26 26.75 19.45
C VAL A 544 18.98 26.87 20.22
N ILE A 545 18.03 25.99 19.93
CA ILE A 545 16.84 25.74 20.76
C ILE A 545 16.90 24.31 21.25
N MET A 546 16.94 24.12 22.55
CA MET A 546 16.86 22.80 23.16
C MET A 546 15.60 22.72 24.03
N VAL A 547 14.80 21.72 23.79
CA VAL A 547 13.70 21.31 24.67
C VAL A 547 14.25 20.31 25.68
N SER A 548 13.99 20.52 27.00
CA SER A 548 14.39 19.60 28.04
C SER A 548 13.41 19.62 29.21
N HIS A 549 13.17 18.46 29.80
CA HIS A 549 12.49 18.33 31.09
C HIS A 549 13.45 18.41 32.27
N ARG A 550 14.76 18.29 32.03
CA ARG A 550 15.80 18.37 33.05
C ARG A 550 16.55 19.69 32.91
N MET A 551 17.00 20.22 34.04
CA MET A 551 17.84 21.44 34.10
C MET A 551 19.33 21.14 33.91
N THR A 552 19.70 19.86 33.61
CA THR A 552 21.10 19.47 33.40
C THR A 552 21.67 20.22 32.21
N GLY A 553 22.80 20.89 32.37
CA GLY A 553 23.46 21.67 31.34
C GLY A 553 22.85 23.04 31.05
N ALA A 554 21.90 23.53 31.88
CA ALA A 554 21.29 24.84 31.71
C ALA A 554 22.31 25.99 31.73
N GLU A 555 23.42 25.83 32.45
CA GLU A 555 24.54 26.78 32.50
C GLU A 555 25.24 27.03 31.14
N LYS A 556 25.03 26.15 30.16
CA LYS A 556 25.55 26.30 28.80
C LYS A 556 24.65 27.15 27.88
N PHE A 557 23.48 27.55 28.37
CA PHE A 557 22.48 28.32 27.62
C PHE A 557 22.45 29.79 28.08
N ASN A 558 22.20 30.70 27.15
CA ASN A 558 22.08 32.11 27.44
C ASN A 558 20.78 32.46 28.18
N ARG A 559 19.72 31.68 27.93
CA ARG A 559 18.40 31.90 28.50
C ARG A 559 17.63 30.59 28.63
N VAL A 560 16.88 30.49 29.73
CA VAL A 560 15.90 29.43 29.92
C VAL A 560 14.50 30.05 29.85
N VAL A 561 13.66 29.47 29.01
CA VAL A 561 12.27 29.91 28.78
C VAL A 561 11.35 28.79 29.27
N ARG A 562 10.45 29.11 30.18
CA ARG A 562 9.42 28.19 30.64
C ARG A 562 8.17 28.33 29.76
N MET A 563 7.73 27.22 29.23
CA MET A 563 6.44 27.11 28.53
C MET A 563 5.43 26.48 29.49
N ASP A 564 4.42 27.28 29.87
CA ASP A 564 3.29 26.84 30.66
C ASP A 564 2.07 26.59 29.79
#